data_9328e661ddc9499af6a4a51a94a73b74
#
_entry.id   9328e661ddc9499af6a4a51a94a73b74
#
_cell.length_a   1.000
_cell.length_b   1.000
_cell.length_c   1.000
_cell.angle_alpha   90.00
_cell.angle_beta   90.00
_cell.angle_gamma   90.00
#
_symmetry.space_group_name_H-M   'P 1'
#
loop_
_entity.id
_entity.type
_entity.pdbx_description
1 polymer ?
#
loop_
_entity_poly.entity_id
_entity_poly.type
_entity_poly.pdbx_seq_one_letter_code
_entity_poly.pdbx_strand_id
1 'polypeptide(L)'
;MAFAYAGATATKAAMVISSDTNDYEIRVQDLSRVLGCTPAELNTRLPAPLETSLGFQNRHLSPAVVRQVLEASGVSYAFRTIAFINLKGGVGKTTSSLAVASRAVQLGFRTCILDLDAQASATVALGGTAGDDDSPVFQTLWQTPERIGDVLKTVHPFLSYLPSSLENSLLDVSLMNPTAQKNAVSAVTRAMARLGFDLVIIDCPPSLGGAVISTVCAADTIVIPVACDAFSRRGLALTLEEASAIRSTFGLPAPEIRILPTMLDRRSSLTAPVLQQLQAEHGERLLPGGIGTSTLFSRILEKRQTLFSKGIPRTSAHRDYDETVKALLRVNPPAARASTPESEPAFEGAAP
;
A
#
# COMPACT_ATOMS: atom_id res chain seq x y z
N MET A 1 40.35 -37.67 16.61
CA MET A 1 39.81 -36.64 17.51
C MET A 1 38.66 -35.96 16.79
N ALA A 2 37.43 -36.33 17.17
CA ALA A 2 36.20 -35.82 16.58
C ALA A 2 35.79 -34.54 17.33
N PHE A 3 35.64 -33.42 16.64
CA PHE A 3 35.01 -32.21 17.20
C PHE A 3 33.52 -32.23 16.85
N ALA A 4 32.74 -32.38 17.90
CA ALA A 4 31.28 -32.27 17.86
C ALA A 4 30.86 -30.81 17.62
N TYR A 5 30.06 -30.59 16.60
CA TYR A 5 29.34 -29.34 16.39
C TYR A 5 28.12 -29.31 17.34
N ALA A 6 28.22 -28.49 18.38
CA ALA A 6 27.08 -28.17 19.23
C ALA A 6 26.13 -27.22 18.51
N GLY A 7 24.88 -27.65 18.38
CA GLY A 7 23.81 -26.86 17.78
C GLY A 7 23.52 -25.60 18.59
N ALA A 8 23.66 -24.46 17.97
CA ALA A 8 23.17 -23.19 18.47
C ALA A 8 21.64 -23.16 18.38
N THR A 9 20.96 -23.30 19.51
CA THR A 9 19.54 -23.04 19.66
C THR A 9 19.27 -21.55 19.34
N ALA A 10 18.55 -21.28 18.25
CA ALA A 10 18.08 -19.97 17.93
C ALA A 10 17.15 -19.46 19.05
N THR A 11 17.66 -18.52 19.81
CA THR A 11 16.86 -17.77 20.80
C THR A 11 15.84 -16.93 20.02
N LYS A 12 14.57 -17.34 20.05
CA LYS A 12 13.45 -16.52 19.56
C LYS A 12 13.46 -15.21 20.33
N ALA A 13 13.86 -14.13 19.66
CA ALA A 13 13.63 -12.79 20.18
C ALA A 13 12.12 -12.65 20.40
N ALA A 14 11.73 -12.37 21.62
CA ALA A 14 10.32 -12.19 22.00
C ALA A 14 9.81 -10.94 21.29
N MET A 15 9.03 -11.19 20.26
CA MET A 15 8.28 -10.20 19.49
C MET A 15 7.24 -9.60 20.44
N VAL A 16 7.36 -8.31 20.73
CA VAL A 16 6.30 -7.55 21.42
C VAL A 16 5.15 -7.43 20.43
N ILE A 17 4.31 -8.45 20.38
CA ILE A 17 3.02 -8.38 19.69
C ILE A 17 2.14 -7.50 20.58
N SER A 18 1.75 -6.33 20.10
CA SER A 18 0.59 -5.63 20.66
C SER A 18 -0.55 -6.63 20.77
N SER A 19 -1.12 -6.79 21.96
CA SER A 19 -2.10 -7.83 22.29
C SER A 19 -3.46 -7.66 21.58
N ASP A 20 -3.63 -6.69 20.71
CA ASP A 20 -4.87 -6.39 20.00
C ASP A 20 -4.77 -6.83 18.53
N THR A 21 -4.91 -8.15 18.29
CA THR A 21 -4.95 -8.75 16.94
C THR A 21 -6.14 -8.26 16.09
N ASN A 22 -7.02 -7.43 16.67
CA ASN A 22 -8.25 -6.93 16.04
C ASN A 22 -8.12 -5.55 15.39
N ASP A 23 -6.94 -4.94 15.37
CA ASP A 23 -6.76 -3.55 14.93
C ASP A 23 -7.12 -3.31 13.45
N TYR A 24 -6.98 -4.33 12.60
CA TYR A 24 -7.22 -4.23 11.15
C TYR A 24 -8.40 -5.08 10.67
N GLU A 25 -9.39 -5.31 11.52
CA GLU A 25 -10.63 -5.95 11.10
C GLU A 25 -11.50 -5.00 10.26
N ILE A 26 -12.24 -5.57 9.33
CA ILE A 26 -13.18 -4.84 8.47
C ILE A 26 -14.62 -5.29 8.77
N ARG A 27 -15.57 -4.36 8.80
CA ARG A 27 -16.98 -4.73 8.96
C ARG A 27 -17.52 -5.38 7.69
N VAL A 28 -18.43 -6.34 7.87
CA VAL A 28 -19.16 -7.00 6.76
C VAL A 28 -19.72 -5.95 5.78
N GLN A 29 -20.40 -4.91 6.29
CA GLN A 29 -20.96 -3.82 5.50
C GLN A 29 -19.91 -3.07 4.68
N ASP A 30 -18.70 -2.90 5.22
CA ASP A 30 -17.65 -2.14 4.56
C ASP A 30 -16.97 -2.98 3.48
N LEU A 31 -16.76 -4.28 3.73
CA LEU A 31 -16.26 -5.21 2.73
C LEU A 31 -17.27 -5.42 1.59
N SER A 32 -18.56 -5.51 1.90
CA SER A 32 -19.59 -5.63 0.86
C SER A 32 -19.62 -4.44 -0.09
N ARG A 33 -19.42 -3.21 0.42
CA ARG A 33 -19.26 -2.00 -0.43
C ARG A 33 -18.01 -2.08 -1.32
N VAL A 34 -16.89 -2.55 -0.77
CA VAL A 34 -15.66 -2.72 -1.57
C VAL A 34 -15.91 -3.70 -2.71
N LEU A 35 -16.64 -4.79 -2.45
CA LEU A 35 -16.95 -5.83 -3.43
C LEU A 35 -18.15 -5.53 -4.33
N GLY A 36 -18.86 -4.42 -4.10
CA GLY A 36 -20.06 -4.08 -4.88
C GLY A 36 -21.21 -5.07 -4.73
N CYS A 37 -21.32 -5.72 -3.56
CA CYS A 37 -22.37 -6.69 -3.26
C CYS A 37 -23.13 -6.30 -1.98
N THR A 38 -24.24 -6.98 -1.71
CA THR A 38 -24.97 -6.81 -0.45
C THR A 38 -24.28 -7.56 0.70
N PRO A 39 -24.50 -7.17 1.97
CA PRO A 39 -24.00 -7.91 3.11
C PRO A 39 -24.49 -9.38 3.15
N ALA A 40 -25.70 -9.65 2.66
CA ALA A 40 -26.26 -11.01 2.58
C ALA A 40 -25.51 -11.86 1.55
N GLU A 41 -25.25 -11.33 0.36
CA GLU A 41 -24.44 -12.00 -0.66
C GLU A 41 -23.01 -12.24 -0.20
N LEU A 42 -22.40 -11.27 0.50
CA LEU A 42 -21.08 -11.46 1.08
C LEU A 42 -21.10 -12.62 2.10
N ASN A 43 -22.12 -12.69 2.93
CA ASN A 43 -22.24 -13.73 3.95
C ASN A 43 -22.23 -15.15 3.36
N THR A 44 -22.82 -15.35 2.19
CA THR A 44 -22.80 -16.67 1.48
C THR A 44 -21.39 -17.04 0.97
N ARG A 45 -20.49 -16.07 0.85
CA ARG A 45 -19.11 -16.28 0.39
C ARG A 45 -18.12 -16.49 1.54
N LEU A 46 -18.56 -16.31 2.80
CA LEU A 46 -17.71 -16.52 3.96
C LEU A 46 -17.41 -17.99 4.15
N PRO A 47 -16.20 -18.39 4.57
CA PRO A 47 -15.85 -19.77 4.88
C PRO A 47 -16.76 -20.39 5.95
N ALA A 48 -17.20 -19.57 6.91
CA ALA A 48 -18.24 -19.88 7.89
C ALA A 48 -19.27 -18.75 7.86
N PRO A 49 -20.46 -18.96 7.26
CA PRO A 49 -21.50 -17.94 7.23
C PRO A 49 -21.89 -17.48 8.65
N LEU A 50 -22.06 -16.18 8.81
CA LEU A 50 -22.50 -15.60 10.06
C LEU A 50 -24.01 -15.76 10.23
N GLU A 51 -24.47 -15.93 11.46
CA GLU A 51 -25.91 -15.85 11.74
C GLU A 51 -26.43 -14.47 11.36
N THR A 52 -27.49 -14.45 10.56
CA THR A 52 -28.13 -13.22 10.05
C THR A 52 -29.07 -12.60 11.10
N SER A 53 -28.57 -12.41 12.32
CA SER A 53 -29.26 -11.68 13.37
C SER A 53 -29.23 -10.18 13.11
N LEU A 54 -30.07 -9.44 13.85
CA LEU A 54 -30.08 -7.96 13.77
C LEU A 54 -28.69 -7.39 14.00
N GLY A 55 -28.17 -6.66 13.02
CA GLY A 55 -26.85 -6.02 13.09
C GLY A 55 -25.66 -6.88 12.65
N PHE A 56 -25.87 -8.08 12.06
CA PHE A 56 -24.77 -8.92 11.57
C PHE A 56 -23.82 -8.17 10.62
N GLN A 57 -24.31 -7.21 9.88
CA GLN A 57 -23.54 -6.35 8.97
C GLN A 57 -22.46 -5.52 9.69
N ASN A 58 -22.57 -5.32 10.99
CA ASN A 58 -21.60 -4.63 11.81
C ASN A 58 -20.53 -5.57 12.39
N ARG A 59 -20.66 -6.88 12.19
CA ARG A 59 -19.62 -7.82 12.60
C ARG A 59 -18.34 -7.59 11.83
N HIS A 60 -17.23 -7.86 12.48
CA HIS A 60 -15.90 -7.64 11.95
C HIS A 60 -15.32 -8.96 11.43
N LEU A 61 -14.63 -8.86 10.31
CA LEU A 61 -13.91 -9.94 9.65
C LEU A 61 -12.42 -9.69 9.77
N SER A 62 -11.66 -10.69 10.18
CA SER A 62 -10.20 -10.61 10.22
C SER A 62 -9.59 -10.58 8.81
N PRO A 63 -8.39 -10.02 8.65
CA PRO A 63 -7.68 -10.03 7.36
C PRO A 63 -7.55 -11.42 6.74
N ALA A 64 -7.38 -12.46 7.56
CA ALA A 64 -7.28 -13.84 7.09
C ALA A 64 -8.58 -14.33 6.43
N VAL A 65 -9.73 -14.04 7.03
CA VAL A 65 -11.06 -14.38 6.47
C VAL A 65 -11.30 -13.57 5.18
N VAL A 66 -10.99 -12.28 5.19
CA VAL A 66 -11.13 -11.42 4.02
C VAL A 66 -10.28 -11.93 2.86
N ARG A 67 -9.04 -12.36 3.13
CA ARG A 67 -8.16 -12.97 2.12
C ARG A 67 -8.82 -14.14 1.42
N GLN A 68 -9.37 -15.09 2.18
CA GLN A 68 -10.04 -16.27 1.60
C GLN A 68 -11.21 -15.88 0.69
N VAL A 69 -12.04 -14.92 1.09
CA VAL A 69 -13.16 -14.42 0.29
C VAL A 69 -12.68 -13.76 -1.00
N LEU A 70 -11.63 -12.95 -0.92
CA LEU A 70 -11.10 -12.22 -2.06
C LEU A 70 -10.35 -13.14 -3.04
N GLU A 71 -9.60 -14.13 -2.54
CA GLU A 71 -8.96 -15.17 -3.37
C GLU A 71 -10.02 -15.99 -4.13
N ALA A 72 -11.08 -16.39 -3.45
CA ALA A 72 -12.21 -17.09 -4.08
C ALA A 72 -12.94 -16.20 -5.13
N SER A 73 -12.85 -14.88 -5.00
CA SER A 73 -13.38 -13.90 -5.95
C SER A 73 -12.39 -13.53 -7.07
N GLY A 74 -11.22 -14.18 -7.15
CA GLY A 74 -10.22 -13.99 -8.20
C GLY A 74 -9.26 -12.83 -7.95
N VAL A 75 -9.19 -12.28 -6.74
CA VAL A 75 -8.17 -11.27 -6.38
C VAL A 75 -6.81 -11.95 -6.26
N SER A 76 -5.80 -11.39 -6.94
CA SER A 76 -4.43 -11.89 -6.90
C SER A 76 -3.65 -11.23 -5.76
N TYR A 77 -2.95 -12.06 -4.99
CA TYR A 77 -1.97 -11.66 -3.98
C TYR A 77 -0.52 -11.85 -4.45
N ALA A 78 -0.30 -11.85 -5.76
CA ALA A 78 1.05 -11.87 -6.31
C ALA A 78 1.87 -10.69 -5.78
N PHE A 79 3.14 -10.97 -5.45
CA PHE A 79 4.05 -9.95 -4.91
C PHE A 79 4.16 -8.74 -5.84
N ARG A 80 4.12 -7.55 -5.25
CA ARG A 80 4.34 -6.27 -5.94
C ARG A 80 4.85 -5.19 -5.00
N THR A 81 5.46 -4.17 -5.60
CA THR A 81 5.99 -3.00 -4.93
C THR A 81 5.27 -1.75 -5.40
N ILE A 82 4.81 -0.93 -4.47
CA ILE A 82 4.17 0.37 -4.74
C ILE A 82 4.97 1.45 -4.02
N ALA A 83 5.52 2.40 -4.77
CA ALA A 83 6.29 3.51 -4.22
C ALA A 83 5.51 4.82 -4.26
N PHE A 84 5.55 5.59 -3.17
CA PHE A 84 4.99 6.93 -3.09
C PHE A 84 6.10 7.95 -3.29
N ILE A 85 6.14 8.59 -4.45
CA ILE A 85 7.21 9.51 -4.87
C ILE A 85 6.63 10.85 -5.28
N ASN A 86 7.19 11.93 -4.77
CA ASN A 86 7.03 13.28 -5.29
C ASN A 86 8.14 14.16 -4.71
N LEU A 87 8.77 14.96 -5.56
CA LEU A 87 9.85 15.87 -5.17
C LEU A 87 9.36 17.04 -4.30
N LYS A 88 8.06 17.32 -4.33
CA LYS A 88 7.45 18.33 -3.45
C LYS A 88 7.18 17.73 -2.07
N GLY A 89 7.62 18.43 -1.02
CA GLY A 89 7.28 18.11 0.36
C GLY A 89 5.81 18.40 0.67
N GLY A 90 5.25 17.73 1.68
CA GLY A 90 3.92 18.04 2.20
C GLY A 90 2.74 17.68 1.29
N VAL A 91 2.90 16.90 0.23
CA VAL A 91 1.82 16.49 -0.69
C VAL A 91 1.07 15.23 -0.23
N GLY A 92 1.36 14.69 0.96
CA GLY A 92 0.69 13.53 1.52
C GLY A 92 1.29 12.18 1.13
N LYS A 93 2.58 12.07 0.80
CA LYS A 93 3.28 10.79 0.53
C LYS A 93 3.09 9.81 1.69
N THR A 94 3.63 10.12 2.85
CA THR A 94 3.56 9.28 4.06
C THR A 94 2.14 8.98 4.49
N THR A 95 1.25 9.98 4.48
CA THR A 95 -0.18 9.76 4.81
C THR A 95 -0.83 8.76 3.87
N SER A 96 -0.52 8.85 2.57
CA SER A 96 -1.09 7.95 1.56
C SER A 96 -0.47 6.56 1.63
N SER A 97 0.84 6.44 1.84
CA SER A 97 1.52 5.14 2.01
C SER A 97 0.94 4.36 3.20
N LEU A 98 0.77 5.03 4.35
CA LEU A 98 0.17 4.45 5.56
C LEU A 98 -1.31 4.07 5.36
N ALA A 99 -2.11 4.93 4.72
CA ALA A 99 -3.52 4.67 4.47
C ALA A 99 -3.71 3.49 3.50
N VAL A 100 -2.94 3.44 2.42
CA VAL A 100 -2.96 2.32 1.45
C VAL A 100 -2.50 1.02 2.12
N ALA A 101 -1.41 1.06 2.90
CA ALA A 101 -0.91 -0.12 3.60
C ALA A 101 -1.94 -0.67 4.60
N SER A 102 -2.50 0.18 5.47
CA SER A 102 -3.47 -0.24 6.47
C SER A 102 -4.76 -0.78 5.83
N ARG A 103 -5.21 -0.22 4.71
CA ARG A 103 -6.36 -0.76 3.98
C ARG A 103 -6.02 -2.07 3.27
N ALA A 104 -4.83 -2.20 2.70
CA ALA A 104 -4.36 -3.45 2.11
C ALA A 104 -4.36 -4.59 3.12
N VAL A 105 -3.92 -4.32 4.36
CA VAL A 105 -3.99 -5.29 5.48
C VAL A 105 -5.43 -5.72 5.74
N GLN A 106 -6.39 -4.79 5.83
CA GLN A 106 -7.82 -5.13 5.99
C GLN A 106 -8.36 -5.98 4.83
N LEU A 107 -7.78 -5.85 3.65
CA LEU A 107 -8.11 -6.66 2.46
C LEU A 107 -7.28 -7.94 2.37
N GLY A 108 -6.56 -8.33 3.43
CA GLY A 108 -5.87 -9.59 3.53
C GLY A 108 -4.49 -9.65 2.85
N PHE A 109 -3.92 -8.52 2.42
CA PHE A 109 -2.55 -8.48 1.90
C PHE A 109 -1.54 -8.48 3.05
N ARG A 110 -0.56 -9.39 2.99
CA ARG A 110 0.61 -9.36 3.86
C ARG A 110 1.51 -8.22 3.40
N THR A 111 1.44 -7.11 4.12
CA THR A 111 2.00 -5.82 3.71
C THR A 111 3.23 -5.47 4.55
N CYS A 112 4.29 -4.98 3.90
CA CYS A 112 5.43 -4.36 4.56
C CYS A 112 5.58 -2.91 4.11
N ILE A 113 5.82 -1.99 5.06
CA ILE A 113 6.19 -0.61 4.75
C ILE A 113 7.71 -0.48 4.83
N LEU A 114 8.30 0.03 3.76
CA LEU A 114 9.71 0.42 3.71
C LEU A 114 9.78 1.94 3.83
N ASP A 115 10.17 2.44 5.01
CA ASP A 115 10.34 3.87 5.25
C ASP A 115 11.76 4.29 4.85
N LEU A 116 11.90 5.08 3.80
CA LEU A 116 13.18 5.59 3.30
C LEU A 116 13.41 7.07 3.65
N ASP A 117 12.40 7.75 4.20
CA ASP A 117 12.54 9.15 4.61
C ASP A 117 13.29 9.24 5.95
N ALA A 118 14.42 9.95 5.99
CA ALA A 118 15.20 10.17 7.20
C ALA A 118 14.40 10.89 8.31
N GLN A 119 13.27 11.53 7.97
CA GLN A 119 12.34 12.08 8.96
C GLN A 119 11.56 11.01 9.73
N ALA A 120 11.57 9.76 9.25
CA ALA A 120 10.98 8.60 9.89
C ALA A 120 9.47 8.76 10.25
N SER A 121 8.73 9.52 9.44
CA SER A 121 7.32 9.82 9.72
C SER A 121 6.43 8.58 9.69
N ALA A 122 6.67 7.65 8.75
CA ALA A 122 5.94 6.38 8.70
C ALA A 122 6.32 5.48 9.88
N THR A 123 7.59 5.44 10.23
CA THR A 123 8.11 4.71 11.40
C THR A 123 7.42 5.14 12.69
N VAL A 124 7.37 6.45 12.95
CA VAL A 124 6.72 7.01 14.16
C VAL A 124 5.23 6.70 14.19
N ALA A 125 4.55 6.82 13.05
CA ALA A 125 3.12 6.53 12.94
C ALA A 125 2.79 5.05 13.22
N LEU A 126 3.73 4.15 12.98
CA LEU A 126 3.58 2.71 13.27
C LEU A 126 4.09 2.29 14.67
N GLY A 127 4.38 3.26 15.53
CA GLY A 127 4.77 3.03 16.91
C GLY A 127 6.28 2.93 17.15
N GLY A 128 7.09 3.10 16.10
CA GLY A 128 8.54 3.19 16.24
C GLY A 128 9.01 4.52 16.84
N THR A 129 10.29 4.60 17.16
CA THR A 129 10.97 5.82 17.60
C THR A 129 11.92 6.30 16.51
N ALA A 130 11.89 7.60 16.22
CA ALA A 130 12.85 8.20 15.32
C ALA A 130 14.15 8.49 16.10
N GLY A 131 15.21 7.73 15.83
CA GLY A 131 16.57 8.07 16.27
C GLY A 131 17.06 7.52 17.62
N ASP A 132 16.22 6.82 18.40
CA ASP A 132 16.62 6.30 19.72
C ASP A 132 16.86 4.78 19.76
N ASP A 133 16.71 4.11 18.63
CA ASP A 133 16.82 2.65 18.57
C ASP A 133 18.02 2.29 17.68
N ASP A 134 18.98 1.54 18.18
CA ASP A 134 20.06 0.91 17.41
C ASP A 134 19.53 -0.10 16.37
N SER A 135 18.24 -0.04 16.07
CA SER A 135 17.61 -0.91 15.07
C SER A 135 18.18 -0.62 13.69
N PRO A 136 18.66 -1.64 12.99
CA PRO A 136 19.13 -1.49 11.62
C PRO A 136 18.03 -0.88 10.72
N VAL A 137 18.43 0.09 9.90
CA VAL A 137 17.59 0.76 8.92
C VAL A 137 18.02 0.37 7.50
N PHE A 138 17.32 0.86 6.47
CA PHE A 138 17.68 0.55 5.08
C PHE A 138 19.15 0.84 4.77
N GLN A 139 19.70 1.95 5.29
CA GLN A 139 21.10 2.35 5.11
C GLN A 139 22.10 1.24 5.49
N THR A 140 21.81 0.48 6.54
CA THR A 140 22.70 -0.60 7.03
C THR A 140 22.38 -1.96 6.40
N LEU A 141 21.22 -2.14 5.80
CA LEU A 141 20.69 -3.44 5.35
C LEU A 141 20.76 -3.68 3.84
N TRP A 142 20.84 -2.64 3.02
CA TRP A 142 20.76 -2.83 1.58
C TRP A 142 21.90 -3.71 1.01
N GLN A 143 23.05 -3.80 1.70
CA GLN A 143 24.17 -4.69 1.33
C GLN A 143 24.01 -6.12 1.85
N THR A 144 23.16 -6.33 2.84
CA THR A 144 22.90 -7.63 3.48
C THR A 144 21.39 -7.91 3.54
N PRO A 145 20.69 -7.92 2.38
CA PRO A 145 19.23 -8.00 2.33
C PRO A 145 18.65 -9.30 2.90
N GLU A 146 19.46 -10.34 3.05
CA GLU A 146 19.08 -11.60 3.69
C GLU A 146 18.77 -11.43 5.19
N ARG A 147 19.29 -10.41 5.82
CA ARG A 147 19.06 -10.10 7.24
C ARG A 147 17.76 -9.34 7.49
N ILE A 148 17.01 -8.99 6.43
CA ILE A 148 15.80 -8.18 6.56
C ILE A 148 14.79 -8.80 7.55
N GLY A 149 14.67 -10.13 7.56
CA GLY A 149 13.75 -10.83 8.46
C GLY A 149 14.04 -10.64 9.95
N ASP A 150 15.31 -10.36 10.30
CA ASP A 150 15.74 -10.20 11.70
C ASP A 150 15.39 -8.80 12.25
N VAL A 151 15.13 -7.83 11.36
CA VAL A 151 15.03 -6.40 11.70
C VAL A 151 13.65 -5.79 11.46
N LEU A 152 12.79 -6.47 10.71
CA LEU A 152 11.42 -6.02 10.50
C LEU A 152 10.69 -5.90 11.84
N LYS A 153 10.05 -4.77 12.03
CA LYS A 153 9.13 -4.55 13.16
C LYS A 153 7.73 -4.99 12.74
N THR A 154 7.11 -5.86 13.52
CA THR A 154 5.75 -6.36 13.25
C THR A 154 4.75 -5.62 14.11
N VAL A 155 3.78 -4.98 13.46
CA VAL A 155 2.64 -4.29 14.10
C VAL A 155 1.45 -5.23 14.22
N HIS A 156 1.25 -6.05 13.19
CA HIS A 156 0.14 -7.00 13.07
C HIS A 156 0.61 -8.21 12.23
N PRO A 157 0.05 -9.42 12.36
CA PRO A 157 0.46 -10.56 11.52
C PRO A 157 0.43 -10.31 10.01
N PHE A 158 -0.34 -9.32 9.55
CA PHE A 158 -0.40 -8.87 8.16
C PHE A 158 0.32 -7.54 7.92
N LEU A 159 0.94 -6.89 8.93
CA LEU A 159 1.62 -5.61 8.79
C LEU A 159 2.96 -5.61 9.50
N SER A 160 4.02 -5.43 8.73
CA SER A 160 5.36 -5.14 9.24
C SER A 160 5.91 -3.87 8.59
N TYR A 161 6.98 -3.34 9.14
CA TYR A 161 7.70 -2.23 8.54
C TYR A 161 9.21 -2.36 8.78
N LEU A 162 9.99 -1.82 7.84
CA LEU A 162 11.41 -1.53 8.05
C LEU A 162 11.51 -0.08 8.52
N PRO A 163 12.04 0.16 9.73
CA PRO A 163 12.12 1.50 10.28
C PRO A 163 13.10 2.40 9.51
N SER A 164 12.92 3.70 9.65
CA SER A 164 13.85 4.74 9.23
C SER A 164 14.43 5.49 10.43
N SER A 165 15.59 6.08 10.20
CA SER A 165 16.23 7.02 11.12
C SER A 165 17.04 8.05 10.34
N LEU A 166 17.69 8.99 11.06
CA LEU A 166 18.59 9.96 10.44
C LEU A 166 19.73 9.33 9.64
N GLU A 167 20.08 8.06 9.90
CA GLU A 167 21.09 7.32 9.11
C GLU A 167 20.68 7.19 7.63
N ASN A 168 19.40 7.15 7.32
CA ASN A 168 18.91 7.11 5.94
C ASN A 168 19.27 8.41 5.15
N SER A 169 19.66 9.50 5.82
CA SER A 169 20.20 10.69 5.13
C SER A 169 21.53 10.42 4.41
N LEU A 170 22.23 9.34 4.81
CA LEU A 170 23.49 8.92 4.18
C LEU A 170 23.28 8.08 2.91
N LEU A 171 22.04 7.74 2.57
CA LEU A 171 21.73 6.91 1.39
C LEU A 171 22.20 7.54 0.08
N ASP A 172 22.15 8.86 -0.01
CA ASP A 172 22.60 9.56 -1.22
C ASP A 172 24.10 9.36 -1.46
N VAL A 173 24.90 9.35 -0.40
CA VAL A 173 26.33 9.06 -0.47
C VAL A 173 26.61 7.57 -0.69
N SER A 174 25.92 6.71 0.03
CA SER A 174 26.12 5.25 -0.05
C SER A 174 25.70 4.66 -1.38
N LEU A 175 24.70 5.25 -2.03
CA LEU A 175 24.17 4.84 -3.32
C LEU A 175 24.71 5.68 -4.49
N MET A 176 25.93 6.21 -4.40
CA MET A 176 26.55 6.95 -5.52
C MET A 176 26.92 6.06 -6.70
N ASN A 177 27.19 4.77 -6.46
CA ASN A 177 27.51 3.82 -7.51
C ASN A 177 26.24 3.43 -8.30
N PRO A 178 26.22 3.51 -9.65
CA PRO A 178 25.07 3.16 -10.47
C PRO A 178 24.54 1.74 -10.23
N THR A 179 25.42 0.77 -9.98
CA THR A 179 25.02 -0.60 -9.67
C THR A 179 24.27 -0.69 -8.35
N ALA A 180 24.71 0.05 -7.32
CA ALA A 180 24.03 0.13 -6.04
C ALA A 180 22.66 0.83 -6.21
N GLN A 181 22.60 1.95 -6.93
CA GLN A 181 21.35 2.64 -7.24
C GLN A 181 20.35 1.70 -7.92
N LYS A 182 20.78 0.92 -8.92
CA LYS A 182 19.90 0.00 -9.64
C LYS A 182 19.35 -1.12 -8.73
N ASN A 183 20.15 -1.62 -7.79
CA ASN A 183 19.89 -2.91 -7.15
C ASN A 183 19.48 -2.82 -5.67
N ALA A 184 19.82 -1.77 -4.93
CA ALA A 184 19.65 -1.73 -3.48
C ALA A 184 18.20 -2.01 -3.03
N VAL A 185 17.24 -1.22 -3.48
CA VAL A 185 15.83 -1.41 -3.12
C VAL A 185 15.28 -2.72 -3.67
N SER A 186 15.64 -3.09 -4.91
CA SER A 186 15.17 -4.34 -5.51
C SER A 186 15.70 -5.60 -4.80
N ALA A 187 16.90 -5.56 -4.22
CA ALA A 187 17.44 -6.67 -3.44
C ALA A 187 16.66 -6.86 -2.13
N VAL A 188 16.38 -5.77 -1.43
CA VAL A 188 15.59 -5.76 -0.19
C VAL A 188 14.15 -6.20 -0.43
N THR A 189 13.48 -5.66 -1.46
CA THR A 189 12.09 -6.03 -1.77
C THR A 189 11.97 -7.49 -2.23
N ARG A 190 12.94 -8.03 -2.98
CA ARG A 190 13.00 -9.47 -3.30
C ARG A 190 13.18 -10.34 -2.05
N ALA A 191 13.96 -9.88 -1.06
CA ALA A 191 14.08 -10.59 0.20
C ALA A 191 12.75 -10.59 0.97
N MET A 192 12.02 -9.47 0.99
CA MET A 192 10.66 -9.39 1.55
C MET A 192 9.68 -10.34 0.83
N ALA A 193 9.75 -10.45 -0.50
CA ALA A 193 8.95 -11.42 -1.25
C ALA A 193 9.20 -12.87 -0.79
N ARG A 194 10.47 -13.24 -0.54
CA ARG A 194 10.83 -14.57 -0.01
C ARG A 194 10.32 -14.82 1.41
N LEU A 195 10.10 -13.77 2.21
CA LEU A 195 9.46 -13.85 3.52
C LEU A 195 7.93 -13.98 3.44
N GLY A 196 7.36 -13.98 2.23
CA GLY A 196 5.95 -14.19 1.99
C GLY A 196 5.10 -12.93 2.14
N PHE A 197 5.67 -11.74 2.00
CA PHE A 197 4.88 -10.52 1.80
C PHE A 197 4.26 -10.52 0.39
N ASP A 198 3.03 -10.02 0.29
CA ASP A 198 2.33 -9.83 -0.98
C ASP A 198 2.58 -8.42 -1.51
N LEU A 199 2.80 -7.46 -0.61
CA LEU A 199 2.88 -6.04 -0.94
C LEU A 199 3.97 -5.33 -0.14
N VAL A 200 4.84 -4.61 -0.84
CA VAL A 200 5.76 -3.66 -0.21
C VAL A 200 5.35 -2.25 -0.62
N ILE A 201 5.04 -1.42 0.38
CA ILE A 201 4.78 0.01 0.22
C ILE A 201 6.05 0.76 0.57
N ILE A 202 6.55 1.58 -0.35
CA ILE A 202 7.79 2.35 -0.15
C ILE A 202 7.41 3.83 0.05
N ASP A 203 7.70 4.36 1.24
CA ASP A 203 7.56 5.79 1.55
C ASP A 203 8.88 6.50 1.31
N CYS A 204 8.89 7.45 0.36
CA CYS A 204 10.10 8.09 -0.13
C CYS A 204 10.27 9.52 0.39
N PRO A 205 11.54 9.97 0.60
CA PRO A 205 11.84 11.36 0.91
C PRO A 205 11.41 12.32 -0.22
N PRO A 206 11.28 13.63 0.08
CA PRO A 206 10.92 14.63 -0.93
C PRO A 206 12.15 15.15 -1.74
N SER A 207 13.06 14.27 -2.10
CA SER A 207 14.30 14.60 -2.82
C SER A 207 14.57 13.57 -3.91
N LEU A 208 15.32 13.95 -4.93
CA LEU A 208 15.79 13.05 -5.97
C LEU A 208 17.21 12.58 -5.62
N GLY A 209 17.31 11.76 -4.59
CA GLY A 209 18.59 11.17 -4.17
C GLY A 209 18.70 9.69 -4.52
N GLY A 210 19.79 9.05 -4.07
CA GLY A 210 20.09 7.65 -4.32
C GLY A 210 18.96 6.70 -3.90
N ALA A 211 18.29 6.99 -2.78
CA ALA A 211 17.14 6.23 -2.29
C ALA A 211 15.97 6.24 -3.28
N VAL A 212 15.60 7.43 -3.82
CA VAL A 212 14.51 7.59 -4.78
C VAL A 212 14.88 6.97 -6.12
N ILE A 213 16.11 7.16 -6.60
CA ILE A 213 16.61 6.53 -7.84
C ILE A 213 16.50 5.01 -7.73
N SER A 214 16.98 4.41 -6.63
CA SER A 214 16.89 2.97 -6.40
C SER A 214 15.44 2.49 -6.29
N THR A 215 14.57 3.30 -5.69
CA THR A 215 13.14 3.00 -5.60
C THR A 215 12.47 3.01 -6.97
N VAL A 216 12.75 4.02 -7.80
CA VAL A 216 12.26 4.08 -9.19
C VAL A 216 12.73 2.85 -9.98
N CYS A 217 13.95 2.37 -9.77
CA CYS A 217 14.45 1.15 -10.41
C CYS A 217 13.69 -0.11 -9.97
N ALA A 218 13.21 -0.18 -8.73
CA ALA A 218 12.62 -1.37 -8.13
C ALA A 218 11.09 -1.43 -8.18
N ALA A 219 10.41 -0.28 -8.22
CA ALA A 219 8.96 -0.23 -8.08
C ALA A 219 8.22 -0.77 -9.31
N ASP A 220 7.19 -1.61 -9.08
CA ASP A 220 6.25 -2.03 -10.12
C ASP A 220 5.26 -0.91 -10.43
N THR A 221 4.78 -0.23 -9.38
CA THR A 221 3.88 0.92 -9.50
C THR A 221 4.45 2.12 -8.75
N ILE A 222 4.48 3.28 -9.39
CA ILE A 222 4.82 4.56 -8.77
C ILE A 222 3.54 5.36 -8.62
N VAL A 223 3.18 5.70 -7.39
CA VAL A 223 2.10 6.62 -7.05
C VAL A 223 2.69 7.99 -6.79
N ILE A 224 2.19 8.99 -7.52
CA ILE A 224 2.61 10.39 -7.36
C ILE A 224 1.46 11.15 -6.70
N PRO A 225 1.50 11.40 -5.38
CA PRO A 225 0.52 12.26 -4.72
C PRO A 225 0.73 13.71 -5.18
N VAL A 226 -0.34 14.35 -5.64
CA VAL A 226 -0.31 15.71 -6.18
C VAL A 226 -1.33 16.56 -5.45
N ALA A 227 -0.88 17.58 -4.72
CA ALA A 227 -1.79 18.54 -4.12
C ALA A 227 -2.50 19.35 -5.23
N CYS A 228 -3.80 19.59 -5.06
CA CYS A 228 -4.58 20.35 -6.04
C CYS A 228 -4.41 21.86 -5.85
N ASP A 229 -3.17 22.34 -6.03
CA ASP A 229 -2.80 23.75 -6.01
C ASP A 229 -2.14 24.17 -7.34
N ALA A 230 -2.05 25.47 -7.57
CA ALA A 230 -1.53 26.04 -8.81
C ALA A 230 -0.05 25.68 -9.12
N PHE A 231 0.73 25.27 -8.11
CA PHE A 231 2.17 25.00 -8.25
C PHE A 231 2.47 23.51 -8.45
N SER A 232 1.52 22.63 -8.21
CA SER A 232 1.76 21.17 -8.18
C SER A 232 1.99 20.56 -9.56
N ARG A 233 1.51 21.20 -10.63
CA ARG A 233 1.70 20.72 -12.02
C ARG A 233 3.18 20.64 -12.42
N ARG A 234 3.96 21.67 -12.08
CA ARG A 234 5.40 21.68 -12.41
C ARG A 234 6.14 20.55 -11.68
N GLY A 235 5.80 20.32 -10.41
CA GLY A 235 6.37 19.22 -9.63
C GLY A 235 5.99 17.85 -10.19
N LEU A 236 4.74 17.69 -10.67
CA LEU A 236 4.29 16.47 -11.32
C LEU A 236 5.07 16.21 -12.63
N ALA A 237 5.15 17.20 -13.52
CA ALA A 237 5.87 17.07 -14.79
C ALA A 237 7.32 16.64 -14.55
N LEU A 238 8.02 17.33 -13.63
CA LEU A 238 9.39 17.00 -13.27
C LEU A 238 9.52 15.57 -12.72
N THR A 239 8.62 15.14 -11.83
CA THR A 239 8.64 13.79 -11.26
C THR A 239 8.42 12.72 -12.35
N LEU A 240 7.56 12.99 -13.32
CA LEU A 240 7.31 12.09 -14.47
C LEU A 240 8.53 11.98 -15.38
N GLU A 241 9.15 13.12 -15.72
CA GLU A 241 10.37 13.19 -16.54
C GLU A 241 11.52 12.44 -15.88
N GLU A 242 11.78 12.70 -14.59
CA GLU A 242 12.85 12.05 -13.84
C GLU A 242 12.63 10.53 -13.71
N ALA A 243 11.42 10.07 -13.40
CA ALA A 243 11.12 8.65 -13.32
C ALA A 243 11.38 7.94 -14.67
N SER A 244 11.02 8.59 -15.78
CA SER A 244 11.27 8.08 -17.12
C SER A 244 12.77 8.06 -17.46
N ALA A 245 13.49 9.13 -17.16
CA ALA A 245 14.93 9.26 -17.39
C ALA A 245 15.71 8.21 -16.60
N ILE A 246 15.40 8.00 -15.32
CA ILE A 246 16.03 6.97 -14.48
C ILE A 246 15.84 5.58 -15.11
N ARG A 247 14.60 5.20 -15.44
CA ARG A 247 14.33 3.89 -16.06
C ARG A 247 15.08 3.70 -17.37
N SER A 248 15.09 4.72 -18.23
CA SER A 248 15.82 4.70 -19.48
C SER A 248 17.33 4.51 -19.27
N THR A 249 17.91 5.27 -18.34
CA THR A 249 19.35 5.21 -18.01
C THR A 249 19.77 3.81 -17.55
N PHE A 250 18.93 3.12 -16.79
CA PHE A 250 19.22 1.77 -16.29
C PHE A 250 18.72 0.64 -17.20
N GLY A 251 18.16 0.95 -18.38
CA GLY A 251 17.64 -0.04 -19.33
C GLY A 251 16.48 -0.85 -18.76
N LEU A 252 15.61 -0.23 -17.95
CA LEU A 252 14.47 -0.86 -17.29
C LEU A 252 13.16 -0.52 -18.01
N PRO A 253 12.17 -1.41 -18.02
CA PRO A 253 10.85 -1.12 -18.56
C PRO A 253 10.20 0.02 -17.77
N ALA A 254 9.33 0.79 -18.41
CA ALA A 254 8.57 1.84 -17.72
C ALA A 254 7.72 1.25 -16.59
N PRO A 255 7.70 1.88 -15.39
CA PRO A 255 6.83 1.44 -14.30
C PRO A 255 5.38 1.83 -14.60
N GLU A 256 4.43 1.18 -13.95
CA GLU A 256 3.07 1.69 -13.92
C GLU A 256 3.06 2.98 -13.10
N ILE A 257 2.68 4.11 -13.72
CA ILE A 257 2.58 5.40 -13.02
C ILE A 257 1.12 5.70 -12.74
N ARG A 258 0.81 6.03 -11.49
CA ARG A 258 -0.49 6.48 -11.02
C ARG A 258 -0.38 7.84 -10.34
N ILE A 259 -1.30 8.73 -10.62
CA ILE A 259 -1.37 10.07 -10.05
C ILE A 259 -2.51 10.09 -9.04
N LEU A 260 -2.20 10.47 -7.80
CA LEU A 260 -3.17 10.57 -6.72
C LEU A 260 -3.41 12.05 -6.39
N PRO A 261 -4.55 12.63 -6.78
CA PRO A 261 -4.91 13.98 -6.33
C PRO A 261 -5.11 13.99 -4.81
N THR A 262 -4.46 14.93 -4.13
CA THR A 262 -4.50 15.06 -2.69
C THR A 262 -4.84 16.49 -2.27
N MET A 263 -5.12 16.68 -0.99
CA MET A 263 -5.42 18.00 -0.40
C MET A 263 -6.55 18.73 -1.11
N LEU A 264 -7.57 17.98 -1.54
CA LEU A 264 -8.72 18.55 -2.20
C LEU A 264 -9.56 19.36 -1.19
N ASP A 265 -9.57 20.67 -1.32
CA ASP A 265 -10.59 21.48 -0.65
C ASP A 265 -11.84 21.53 -1.54
N ARG A 266 -12.80 20.67 -1.24
CA ARG A 266 -14.05 20.53 -2.01
C ARG A 266 -14.95 21.76 -1.93
N ARG A 267 -14.63 22.71 -1.04
CA ARG A 267 -15.35 24.00 -0.92
C ARG A 267 -14.72 25.09 -1.77
N SER A 268 -13.49 24.89 -2.20
CA SER A 268 -12.75 25.85 -3.02
C SER A 268 -13.14 25.75 -4.50
N SER A 269 -13.49 26.87 -5.10
CA SER A 269 -13.74 26.95 -6.54
C SER A 269 -12.51 26.66 -7.40
N LEU A 270 -11.31 26.70 -6.82
CA LEU A 270 -10.05 26.43 -7.53
C LEU A 270 -9.76 24.95 -7.70
N THR A 271 -10.36 24.07 -6.89
CA THR A 271 -10.10 22.62 -6.93
C THR A 271 -10.64 21.97 -8.21
N ALA A 272 -11.86 22.31 -8.62
CA ALA A 272 -12.49 21.69 -9.79
C ALA A 272 -11.73 21.95 -11.10
N PRO A 273 -11.30 23.18 -11.43
CA PRO A 273 -10.49 23.44 -12.63
C PRO A 273 -9.17 22.66 -12.63
N VAL A 274 -8.46 22.57 -11.50
CA VAL A 274 -7.20 21.80 -11.39
C VAL A 274 -7.43 20.31 -11.65
N LEU A 275 -8.49 19.73 -11.07
CA LEU A 275 -8.84 18.32 -11.32
C LEU A 275 -9.23 18.07 -12.77
N GLN A 276 -10.04 18.96 -13.39
CA GLN A 276 -10.39 18.85 -14.80
C GLN A 276 -9.15 18.87 -15.69
N GLN A 277 -8.20 19.73 -15.39
CA GLN A 277 -6.96 19.81 -16.13
C GLN A 277 -6.12 18.56 -15.96
N LEU A 278 -5.93 18.05 -14.71
CA LEU A 278 -5.24 16.79 -14.45
C LEU A 278 -5.93 15.62 -15.19
N GLN A 279 -7.25 15.62 -15.24
CA GLN A 279 -8.03 14.63 -15.98
C GLN A 279 -7.77 14.69 -17.49
N ALA A 280 -7.71 15.90 -18.05
CA ALA A 280 -7.47 16.12 -19.48
C ALA A 280 -6.04 15.72 -19.88
N GLU A 281 -5.04 16.04 -19.05
CA GLU A 281 -3.62 15.80 -19.34
C GLU A 281 -3.16 14.35 -18.99
N HIS A 282 -3.76 13.73 -17.96
CA HIS A 282 -3.26 12.48 -17.36
C HIS A 282 -4.37 11.46 -17.03
N GLY A 283 -5.55 11.56 -17.64
CA GLY A 283 -6.74 10.81 -17.25
C GLY A 283 -6.55 9.32 -17.03
N GLU A 284 -5.78 8.65 -17.91
CA GLU A 284 -5.49 7.21 -17.80
C GLU A 284 -4.64 6.85 -16.56
N ARG A 285 -3.84 7.80 -16.08
CA ARG A 285 -2.95 7.62 -14.92
C ARG A 285 -3.61 8.07 -13.62
N LEU A 286 -4.70 8.84 -13.71
CA LEU A 286 -5.34 9.43 -12.54
C LEU A 286 -6.07 8.37 -11.72
N LEU A 287 -5.79 8.33 -10.42
CA LEU A 287 -6.52 7.48 -9.49
C LEU A 287 -7.88 8.10 -9.19
N PRO A 288 -8.93 7.27 -9.03
CA PRO A 288 -10.27 7.76 -8.80
C PRO A 288 -10.40 8.44 -7.42
N GLY A 289 -11.33 9.38 -7.32
CA GLY A 289 -11.79 9.99 -6.08
C GLY A 289 -10.96 11.16 -5.58
N GLY A 290 -9.66 11.04 -5.51
CA GLY A 290 -8.76 12.02 -4.88
C GLY A 290 -9.05 12.25 -3.39
N ILE A 291 -8.02 12.64 -2.64
CA ILE A 291 -8.04 12.70 -1.17
C ILE A 291 -8.37 14.12 -0.70
N GLY A 292 -9.48 14.28 -0.01
CA GLY A 292 -9.89 15.55 0.59
C GLY A 292 -9.01 15.96 1.78
N THR A 293 -8.92 17.28 2.02
CA THR A 293 -8.28 17.80 3.23
C THR A 293 -9.06 17.34 4.48
N SER A 294 -8.34 16.89 5.50
CA SER A 294 -8.93 16.46 6.75
C SER A 294 -7.97 16.65 7.92
N THR A 295 -8.45 17.25 9.01
CA THR A 295 -7.72 17.33 10.28
C THR A 295 -7.56 15.96 10.97
N LEU A 296 -8.26 14.94 10.47
CA LEU A 296 -8.12 13.57 10.95
C LEU A 296 -6.69 13.06 10.75
N PHE A 297 -6.05 13.37 9.61
CA PHE A 297 -4.71 12.88 9.31
C PHE A 297 -3.69 13.31 10.35
N SER A 298 -3.64 14.57 10.74
CA SER A 298 -2.73 15.04 11.79
C SER A 298 -3.02 14.33 13.13
N ARG A 299 -4.30 14.23 13.51
CA ARG A 299 -4.70 13.59 14.77
C ARG A 299 -4.36 12.11 14.88
N ILE A 300 -4.49 11.35 13.78
CA ILE A 300 -4.13 9.91 13.80
C ILE A 300 -2.61 9.72 13.88
N LEU A 301 -1.83 10.56 13.19
CA LEU A 301 -0.37 10.52 13.27
C LEU A 301 0.13 10.85 14.68
N GLU A 302 -0.40 11.88 15.33
CA GLU A 302 -0.09 12.22 16.73
C GLU A 302 -0.40 11.06 17.69
N LYS A 303 -1.46 10.30 17.41
CA LYS A 303 -1.84 9.11 18.19
C LYS A 303 -1.14 7.83 17.79
N ARG A 304 -0.19 7.87 16.87
CA ARG A 304 0.50 6.69 16.31
C ARG A 304 -0.50 5.65 15.78
N GLN A 305 -1.46 6.09 15.02
CA GLN A 305 -2.52 5.29 14.41
C GLN A 305 -2.53 5.49 12.90
N THR A 306 -3.09 4.54 12.18
CA THR A 306 -3.36 4.65 10.74
C THR A 306 -4.84 4.91 10.49
N LEU A 307 -5.19 5.36 9.28
CA LEU A 307 -6.59 5.71 8.96
C LEU A 307 -7.58 4.55 9.20
N PHE A 308 -7.13 3.32 9.00
CA PHE A 308 -7.97 2.13 9.11
C PHE A 308 -7.76 1.34 10.42
N SER A 309 -7.07 1.94 11.41
CA SER A 309 -6.97 1.36 12.75
C SER A 309 -8.33 1.37 13.47
N LYS A 310 -8.50 0.42 14.38
CA LYS A 310 -9.70 0.31 15.23
C LYS A 310 -9.96 1.60 16.02
N GLY A 311 -11.23 1.95 16.15
CA GLY A 311 -11.63 3.14 16.92
C GLY A 311 -11.54 4.46 16.17
N ILE A 312 -11.03 4.49 14.93
CA ILE A 312 -11.05 5.69 14.11
C ILE A 312 -12.46 5.88 13.51
N PRO A 313 -13.14 7.02 13.78
CA PRO A 313 -14.45 7.28 13.21
C PRO A 313 -14.41 7.37 11.70
N ARG A 314 -15.36 6.72 11.02
CA ARG A 314 -15.44 6.78 9.56
C ARG A 314 -15.79 8.17 9.07
N THR A 315 -15.01 8.64 8.09
CA THR A 315 -15.13 9.97 7.47
C THR A 315 -15.07 9.84 5.95
N SER A 316 -15.17 10.98 5.24
CA SER A 316 -14.92 11.01 3.78
C SER A 316 -13.53 10.50 3.40
N ALA A 317 -12.51 10.72 4.25
CA ALA A 317 -11.16 10.22 4.02
C ALA A 317 -11.09 8.70 3.81
N HIS A 318 -11.89 7.93 4.55
CA HIS A 318 -11.97 6.48 4.36
C HIS A 318 -12.53 6.11 2.99
N ARG A 319 -13.58 6.80 2.52
CA ARG A 319 -14.17 6.56 1.19
C ARG A 319 -13.21 6.94 0.07
N ASP A 320 -12.51 8.06 0.24
CA ASP A 320 -11.54 8.54 -0.74
C ASP A 320 -10.41 7.49 -0.92
N TYR A 321 -9.88 6.94 0.19
CA TYR A 321 -8.87 5.88 0.12
C TYR A 321 -9.45 4.51 -0.28
N ASP A 322 -10.71 4.20 0.01
CA ASP A 322 -11.35 2.96 -0.46
C ASP A 322 -11.30 2.86 -1.99
N GLU A 323 -11.67 3.94 -2.71
CA GLU A 323 -11.62 3.97 -4.17
C GLU A 323 -10.18 3.92 -4.70
N THR A 324 -9.27 4.66 -4.07
CA THR A 324 -7.83 4.63 -4.41
C THR A 324 -7.25 3.23 -4.26
N VAL A 325 -7.49 2.56 -3.14
CA VAL A 325 -6.94 1.22 -2.85
C VAL A 325 -7.54 0.16 -3.77
N LYS A 326 -8.85 0.21 -4.03
CA LYS A 326 -9.50 -0.69 -5.01
C LYS A 326 -8.82 -0.63 -6.38
N ALA A 327 -8.55 0.57 -6.86
CA ALA A 327 -7.88 0.78 -8.14
C ALA A 327 -6.42 0.28 -8.12
N LEU A 328 -5.64 0.64 -7.09
CA LEU A 328 -4.24 0.26 -6.96
C LEU A 328 -4.06 -1.25 -6.77
N LEU A 329 -4.87 -1.88 -5.95
CA LEU A 329 -4.77 -3.30 -5.64
C LEU A 329 -5.60 -4.19 -6.58
N ARG A 330 -6.30 -3.57 -7.54
CA ARG A 330 -7.16 -4.26 -8.52
C ARG A 330 -8.17 -5.20 -7.84
N VAL A 331 -8.70 -4.74 -6.70
CA VAL A 331 -9.75 -5.44 -5.95
C VAL A 331 -11.09 -5.09 -6.58
N ASN A 332 -11.27 -5.46 -7.84
CA ASN A 332 -12.56 -5.38 -8.51
C ASN A 332 -13.16 -6.78 -8.55
N PRO A 333 -14.42 -6.96 -8.15
CA PRO A 333 -15.09 -8.22 -8.39
C PRO A 333 -15.06 -8.48 -9.91
N PRO A 334 -14.87 -9.73 -10.37
CA PRO A 334 -15.06 -10.04 -11.77
C PRO A 334 -16.45 -9.54 -12.15
N ALA A 335 -16.54 -8.79 -13.25
CA ALA A 335 -17.84 -8.42 -13.83
C ALA A 335 -18.70 -9.69 -13.86
N ALA A 336 -19.89 -9.63 -13.27
CA ALA A 336 -20.80 -10.77 -13.25
C ALA A 336 -20.80 -11.33 -14.66
N ARG A 337 -20.41 -12.61 -14.82
CA ARG A 337 -20.48 -13.28 -16.11
C ARG A 337 -21.92 -13.07 -16.58
N ALA A 338 -22.10 -12.28 -17.64
CA ALA A 338 -23.39 -12.18 -18.29
C ALA A 338 -23.83 -13.61 -18.54
N SER A 339 -24.90 -14.01 -17.89
CA SER A 339 -25.55 -15.29 -18.13
C SER A 339 -25.83 -15.30 -19.64
N THR A 340 -25.11 -16.13 -20.37
CA THR A 340 -25.44 -16.45 -21.76
C THR A 340 -26.90 -16.86 -21.73
N PRO A 341 -27.80 -16.20 -22.49
CA PRO A 341 -29.17 -16.68 -22.56
C PRO A 341 -29.12 -18.11 -23.08
N GLU A 342 -29.67 -19.03 -22.30
CA GLU A 342 -29.91 -20.40 -22.74
C GLU A 342 -30.64 -20.31 -24.08
N SER A 343 -30.04 -20.85 -25.13
CA SER A 343 -30.67 -21.02 -26.43
C SER A 343 -31.90 -21.88 -26.23
N GLU A 344 -33.09 -21.31 -26.44
CA GLU A 344 -34.34 -22.06 -26.51
C GLU A 344 -34.16 -23.20 -27.53
N PRO A 345 -34.63 -24.44 -27.19
CA PRO A 345 -34.62 -25.53 -28.14
C PRO A 345 -35.56 -25.21 -29.30
N ALA A 346 -35.01 -25.26 -30.49
CA ALA A 346 -35.79 -25.14 -31.74
C ALA A 346 -36.87 -26.19 -31.76
N PHE A 347 -38.12 -25.75 -31.77
CA PHE A 347 -39.27 -26.59 -32.04
C PHE A 347 -39.23 -27.01 -33.52
N GLU A 348 -38.85 -28.24 -33.85
CA GLU A 348 -39.08 -28.82 -35.15
C GLU A 348 -40.58 -29.06 -35.32
N GLY A 349 -41.26 -28.19 -36.06
CA GLY A 349 -42.62 -28.37 -36.52
C GLY A 349 -42.65 -29.37 -37.63
N ALA A 350 -43.32 -30.53 -37.39
CA ALA A 350 -43.73 -31.45 -38.41
C ALA A 350 -44.78 -30.76 -39.31
N ALA A 351 -44.53 -30.79 -40.59
CA ALA A 351 -45.56 -30.45 -41.61
C ALA A 351 -46.20 -31.72 -42.18
N PRO A 352 -47.46 -31.67 -42.63
CA PRO A 352 -48.24 -32.80 -43.08
C PRO A 352 -47.80 -33.39 -44.43
#